data_90c2b7f82fb6a09c52aa698166787c64
#
_entry.id   90c2b7f82fb6a09c52aa698166787c64
#
_cell.length_a   1.000
_cell.length_b   1.000
_cell.length_c   1.000
_cell.angle_alpha   90.00
_cell.angle_beta   90.00
_cell.angle_gamma   90.00
#
_symmetry.space_group_name_H-M   'P 1'
#
loop_
_entity.id
_entity.type
_entity.pdbx_description
1 polymer ?
#
loop_
_entity_poly.entity_id
_entity_poly.type
_entity_poly.pdbx_seq_one_letter_code
_entity_poly.pdbx_strand_id
1 'polypeptide(L)'
;MKRKNLYYLLGGIVVIALLIGVNTHQPSTTMISYTPRDYTEIRESGLLRAVTEYNRLSFHAEKDTVTGFDLELLQAFARDKGLKLEITPEMSYQKRLEGLSEGRYDLMATGTVVTSSSKDTLLFTHPLLLSKQVLVQRKREEGKDSLYISGQLELAHKTLHLISHSPALLRIHNLINEIADTIYIREIDKYGPEQLLAMVSEGEIDYAVCDENLAKASLKDYPNLDISKSISFTQFYAWGVSKNAPNLRDTLNVWLEGYLKTKDYQKLYKKYFN
;
A
#
# COMPACT_ATOMS: atom_id res chain seq x y z
N MET A 1 -20.29 55.41 41.53
CA MET A 1 -20.17 54.57 40.30
C MET A 1 -21.53 54.53 39.63
N LYS A 2 -21.64 54.98 38.35
CA LYS A 2 -22.96 55.12 37.69
C LYS A 2 -23.46 53.69 37.34
N ARG A 3 -24.79 53.44 37.60
CA ARG A 3 -25.43 52.11 37.36
C ARG A 3 -25.10 51.47 36.00
N LYS A 4 -24.85 52.28 34.97
CA LYS A 4 -24.46 51.78 33.63
C LYS A 4 -23.15 50.97 33.63
N ASN A 5 -22.17 51.37 34.42
CA ASN A 5 -20.85 50.64 34.46
C ASN A 5 -20.97 49.28 35.14
N LEU A 6 -21.97 49.10 36.04
CA LEU A 6 -22.22 47.81 36.69
C LEU A 6 -22.79 46.77 35.71
N TYR A 7 -23.64 47.19 34.74
CA TYR A 7 -24.21 46.31 33.73
C TYR A 7 -23.13 45.84 32.71
N TYR A 8 -22.19 46.71 32.37
CA TYR A 8 -21.06 46.32 31.49
C TYR A 8 -20.09 45.37 32.20
N LEU A 9 -19.87 45.53 33.50
CA LEU A 9 -19.05 44.64 34.29
C LEU A 9 -19.69 43.24 34.45
N LEU A 10 -21.00 43.18 34.72
CA LEU A 10 -21.79 41.96 34.80
C LEU A 10 -21.92 41.27 33.43
N GLY A 11 -22.11 42.02 32.35
CA GLY A 11 -22.15 41.51 30.98
C GLY A 11 -20.81 40.92 30.54
N GLY A 12 -19.70 41.57 30.92
CA GLY A 12 -18.34 41.06 30.63
C GLY A 12 -18.04 39.76 31.36
N ILE A 13 -18.46 39.61 32.63
CA ILE A 13 -18.27 38.38 33.40
C ILE A 13 -19.07 37.21 32.81
N VAL A 14 -20.30 37.45 32.36
CA VAL A 14 -21.17 36.42 31.74
C VAL A 14 -20.59 35.98 30.39
N VAL A 15 -20.03 36.88 29.57
CA VAL A 15 -19.38 36.56 28.31
C VAL A 15 -18.07 35.75 28.54
N ILE A 16 -17.29 36.12 29.54
CA ILE A 16 -16.06 35.37 29.92
C ILE A 16 -16.43 33.98 30.46
N ALA A 17 -17.47 33.85 31.28
CA ALA A 17 -17.95 32.57 31.78
C ALA A 17 -18.50 31.66 30.64
N LEU A 18 -19.18 32.22 29.63
CA LEU A 18 -19.61 31.49 28.45
C LEU A 18 -18.44 31.08 27.57
N LEU A 19 -17.42 31.90 27.41
CA LEU A 19 -16.21 31.55 26.66
C LEU A 19 -15.36 30.48 27.38
N ILE A 20 -15.31 30.50 28.70
CA ILE A 20 -14.65 29.47 29.48
C ILE A 20 -15.45 28.15 29.46
N GLY A 21 -16.79 28.22 29.50
CA GLY A 21 -17.66 27.04 29.44
C GLY A 21 -17.65 26.33 28.09
N VAL A 22 -17.41 27.04 26.98
CA VAL A 22 -17.31 26.46 25.64
C VAL A 22 -15.95 25.78 25.42
N ASN A 23 -14.92 26.18 26.18
CA ASN A 23 -13.56 25.64 25.98
C ASN A 23 -13.26 24.38 26.84
N THR A 24 -14.22 23.89 27.64
CA THR A 24 -14.02 22.72 28.51
C THR A 24 -14.64 21.42 27.96
N HIS A 25 -15.33 21.49 26.81
CA HIS A 25 -15.71 20.29 26.08
C HIS A 25 -14.72 20.06 24.92
N GLN A 26 -13.46 19.77 25.24
CA GLN A 26 -12.67 18.92 24.36
C GLN A 26 -13.36 17.54 24.40
N PRO A 27 -13.79 16.98 23.25
CA PRO A 27 -14.15 15.59 23.25
C PRO A 27 -12.90 14.85 23.73
N SER A 28 -12.99 14.14 24.83
CA SER A 28 -11.97 13.18 25.24
C SER A 28 -11.85 12.20 24.08
N THR A 29 -10.88 12.43 23.20
CA THR A 29 -10.46 11.44 22.23
C THR A 29 -9.92 10.29 23.07
N THR A 30 -10.78 9.32 23.36
CA THR A 30 -10.37 8.08 23.96
C THR A 30 -9.32 7.53 23.01
N MET A 31 -8.06 7.65 23.36
CA MET A 31 -6.97 7.05 22.59
C MET A 31 -7.22 5.55 22.62
N ILE A 32 -7.78 5.01 21.54
CA ILE A 32 -7.93 3.56 21.40
C ILE A 32 -6.51 3.02 21.36
N SER A 33 -6.08 2.39 22.45
CA SER A 33 -4.81 1.71 22.52
C SER A 33 -4.96 0.37 21.80
N TYR A 34 -4.32 0.23 20.67
CA TYR A 34 -4.21 -1.04 19.97
C TYR A 34 -3.01 -1.82 20.48
N THR A 35 -3.10 -3.13 20.48
CA THR A 35 -1.99 -4.04 20.71
C THR A 35 -1.94 -5.07 19.58
N PRO A 36 -0.74 -5.47 19.13
CA PRO A 36 -0.62 -6.54 18.15
C PRO A 36 -1.30 -7.81 18.66
N ARG A 37 -2.08 -8.46 17.80
CA ARG A 37 -2.81 -9.69 18.11
C ARG A 37 -2.24 -10.84 17.28
N ASP A 38 -2.22 -12.03 17.84
CA ASP A 38 -1.96 -13.25 17.09
C ASP A 38 -3.28 -13.98 16.78
N TYR A 39 -3.22 -15.14 16.17
CA TYR A 39 -4.40 -15.83 15.65
C TYR A 39 -5.43 -16.20 16.73
N THR A 40 -4.99 -16.49 17.96
CA THR A 40 -5.90 -16.83 19.06
C THR A 40 -6.84 -15.68 19.38
N GLU A 41 -6.31 -14.47 19.58
CA GLU A 41 -7.10 -13.28 19.91
C GLU A 41 -7.97 -12.84 18.72
N ILE A 42 -7.49 -13.03 17.48
CA ILE A 42 -8.26 -12.77 16.27
C ILE A 42 -9.47 -13.70 16.20
N ARG A 43 -9.28 -14.99 16.45
CA ARG A 43 -10.34 -15.99 16.44
C ARG A 43 -11.37 -15.75 17.55
N GLU A 44 -10.92 -15.41 18.76
CA GLU A 44 -11.81 -15.12 19.89
C GLU A 44 -12.65 -13.86 19.65
N SER A 45 -12.06 -12.83 19.03
CA SER A 45 -12.80 -11.61 18.65
C SER A 45 -13.74 -11.81 17.46
N GLY A 46 -13.53 -12.86 16.66
CA GLY A 46 -14.24 -13.09 15.41
C GLY A 46 -13.97 -12.05 14.31
N LEU A 47 -12.93 -11.21 14.47
CA LEU A 47 -12.63 -10.07 13.57
C LEU A 47 -11.18 -10.09 13.12
N LEU A 48 -10.95 -10.15 11.80
CA LEU A 48 -9.66 -9.94 11.15
C LEU A 48 -9.58 -8.51 10.60
N ARG A 49 -8.59 -7.74 11.02
CA ARG A 49 -8.34 -6.37 10.56
C ARG A 49 -7.17 -6.38 9.58
N ALA A 50 -7.43 -6.05 8.33
CA ALA A 50 -6.42 -6.01 7.30
C ALA A 50 -6.20 -4.57 6.79
N VAL A 51 -4.96 -4.25 6.48
CA VAL A 51 -4.59 -3.07 5.71
C VAL A 51 -4.18 -3.49 4.31
N THR A 52 -4.58 -2.70 3.33
CA THR A 52 -4.28 -2.94 1.91
C THR A 52 -3.90 -1.65 1.20
N GLU A 53 -3.55 -1.74 -0.07
CA GLU A 53 -3.31 -0.59 -0.93
C GLU A 53 -4.46 -0.42 -1.92
N TYR A 54 -4.86 0.82 -2.19
CA TYR A 54 -5.86 1.09 -3.22
C TYR A 54 -5.23 0.99 -4.61
N ASN A 55 -5.46 -0.10 -5.28
CA ASN A 55 -5.06 -0.37 -6.67
C ASN A 55 -5.86 -1.54 -7.24
N ARG A 56 -5.76 -1.78 -8.56
CA ARG A 56 -6.53 -2.81 -9.28
C ARG A 56 -6.30 -4.24 -8.81
N LEU A 57 -5.14 -4.54 -8.26
CA LEU A 57 -4.81 -5.90 -7.80
C LEU A 57 -5.16 -6.11 -6.32
N SER A 58 -5.02 -5.09 -5.47
CA SER A 58 -5.22 -5.28 -4.04
C SER A 58 -6.62 -4.91 -3.58
N PHE A 59 -7.08 -3.69 -3.91
CA PHE A 59 -8.40 -3.19 -3.52
C PHE A 59 -8.81 -2.05 -4.45
N HIS A 60 -9.85 -2.26 -5.23
CA HIS A 60 -10.33 -1.28 -6.19
C HIS A 60 -11.84 -1.14 -6.09
N ALA A 61 -12.31 0.09 -5.85
CA ALA A 61 -13.73 0.41 -5.80
C ALA A 61 -14.16 1.09 -7.11
N GLU A 62 -15.12 0.50 -7.79
CA GLU A 62 -15.74 1.06 -8.99
C GLU A 62 -17.26 1.02 -8.84
N LYS A 63 -17.89 2.20 -8.83
CA LYS A 63 -19.33 2.36 -8.53
C LYS A 63 -19.70 1.67 -7.21
N ASP A 64 -20.58 0.68 -7.25
CA ASP A 64 -21.05 -0.07 -6.09
C ASP A 64 -20.30 -1.40 -5.86
N THR A 65 -19.21 -1.62 -6.61
CA THR A 65 -18.47 -2.88 -6.57
C THR A 65 -17.05 -2.66 -6.08
N VAL A 66 -16.62 -3.51 -5.15
CA VAL A 66 -15.23 -3.54 -4.68
C VAL A 66 -14.61 -4.86 -5.13
N THR A 67 -13.46 -4.76 -5.80
CA THR A 67 -12.73 -5.89 -6.38
C THR A 67 -11.25 -5.82 -6.02
N GLY A 68 -10.52 -6.90 -6.21
CA GLY A 68 -9.08 -7.00 -6.02
C GLY A 68 -8.68 -8.43 -5.74
N PHE A 69 -7.57 -8.87 -6.28
CA PHE A 69 -7.05 -10.22 -6.04
C PHE A 69 -6.78 -10.45 -4.55
N ASP A 70 -6.06 -9.52 -3.90
CA ASP A 70 -5.77 -9.63 -2.48
C ASP A 70 -7.04 -9.58 -1.63
N LEU A 71 -8.00 -8.70 -1.97
CA LEU A 71 -9.29 -8.62 -1.30
C LEU A 71 -10.08 -9.94 -1.39
N GLU A 72 -10.25 -10.47 -2.60
CA GLU A 72 -11.06 -11.67 -2.81
C GLU A 72 -10.41 -12.92 -2.20
N LEU A 73 -9.08 -13.01 -2.26
CA LEU A 73 -8.33 -14.08 -1.60
C LEU A 73 -8.49 -14.00 -0.06
N LEU A 74 -8.40 -12.80 0.50
CA LEU A 74 -8.57 -12.58 1.94
C LEU A 74 -10.01 -12.82 2.40
N GLN A 75 -11.01 -12.46 1.58
CA GLN A 75 -12.42 -12.79 1.84
C GLN A 75 -12.66 -14.30 1.87
N ALA A 76 -11.99 -15.07 1.01
CA ALA A 76 -12.06 -16.52 1.04
C ALA A 76 -11.48 -17.08 2.33
N PHE A 77 -10.31 -16.59 2.77
CA PHE A 77 -9.72 -16.98 4.06
C PHE A 77 -10.63 -16.65 5.23
N ALA A 78 -11.12 -15.43 5.32
CA ALA A 78 -11.98 -14.98 6.41
C ALA A 78 -13.27 -15.82 6.49
N ARG A 79 -13.91 -16.08 5.34
CA ARG A 79 -15.09 -16.95 5.25
C ARG A 79 -14.81 -18.37 5.75
N ASP A 80 -13.72 -18.99 5.32
CA ASP A 80 -13.35 -20.35 5.67
C ASP A 80 -12.97 -20.49 7.16
N LYS A 81 -12.55 -19.39 7.79
CA LYS A 81 -12.23 -19.32 9.22
C LYS A 81 -13.38 -18.79 10.09
N GLY A 82 -14.51 -18.41 9.48
CA GLY A 82 -15.67 -17.86 10.21
C GLY A 82 -15.38 -16.48 10.81
N LEU A 83 -14.48 -15.69 10.20
CA LEU A 83 -14.09 -14.37 10.67
C LEU A 83 -14.84 -13.27 9.89
N LYS A 84 -15.23 -12.22 10.59
CA LYS A 84 -15.52 -10.94 9.97
C LYS A 84 -14.23 -10.32 9.42
N LEU A 85 -14.31 -9.67 8.27
CA LEU A 85 -13.19 -8.96 7.67
C LEU A 85 -13.45 -7.46 7.73
N GLU A 86 -12.52 -6.73 8.33
CA GLU A 86 -12.40 -5.29 8.22
C GLU A 86 -11.15 -4.98 7.39
N ILE A 87 -11.31 -4.21 6.30
CA ILE A 87 -10.22 -3.89 5.41
C ILE A 87 -10.09 -2.38 5.25
N THR A 88 -8.89 -1.85 5.46
CA THR A 88 -8.58 -0.43 5.39
C THR A 88 -7.59 -0.16 4.27
N PRO A 89 -7.96 0.58 3.21
CA PRO A 89 -7.01 1.07 2.23
C PRO A 89 -6.12 2.15 2.85
N GLU A 90 -4.80 1.97 2.79
CA GLU A 90 -3.78 2.95 3.19
C GLU A 90 -2.70 3.01 2.12
N MET A 91 -2.49 4.17 1.52
CA MET A 91 -1.58 4.35 0.40
C MET A 91 -0.11 4.36 0.84
N SER A 92 0.18 4.92 2.01
CA SER A 92 1.54 4.99 2.53
C SER A 92 2.03 3.63 3.02
N TYR A 93 3.10 3.13 2.40
CA TYR A 93 3.75 1.89 2.82
C TYR A 93 4.21 1.96 4.29
N GLN A 94 4.78 3.10 4.68
CA GLN A 94 5.24 3.33 6.05
C GLN A 94 4.09 3.25 7.05
N LYS A 95 2.94 3.88 6.79
CA LYS A 95 1.77 3.82 7.67
C LYS A 95 1.16 2.42 7.77
N ARG A 96 1.24 1.61 6.70
CA ARG A 96 0.84 0.20 6.77
C ARG A 96 1.73 -0.58 7.75
N LEU A 97 3.05 -0.38 7.70
CA LEU A 97 3.99 -1.00 8.63
C LEU A 97 3.77 -0.54 10.08
N GLU A 98 3.62 0.76 10.29
CA GLU A 98 3.31 1.34 11.60
C GLU A 98 2.02 0.74 12.17
N GLY A 99 0.96 0.67 11.36
CA GLY A 99 -0.32 0.11 11.78
C GLY A 99 -0.25 -1.36 12.18
N LEU A 100 0.59 -2.17 11.52
CA LEU A 100 0.88 -3.55 11.95
C LEU A 100 1.67 -3.59 13.26
N SER A 101 2.68 -2.75 13.38
CA SER A 101 3.52 -2.68 14.58
C SER A 101 2.74 -2.23 15.83
N GLU A 102 1.82 -1.28 15.66
CA GLU A 102 0.96 -0.76 16.72
C GLU A 102 -0.26 -1.66 17.01
N GLY A 103 -0.52 -2.68 16.17
CA GLY A 103 -1.66 -3.57 16.32
C GLY A 103 -2.99 -2.97 15.84
N ARG A 104 -2.98 -1.89 15.07
CA ARG A 104 -4.18 -1.37 14.38
C ARG A 104 -4.68 -2.37 13.33
N TYR A 105 -3.76 -3.06 12.69
CA TYR A 105 -4.01 -4.11 11.71
C TYR A 105 -3.35 -5.41 12.14
N ASP A 106 -3.93 -6.52 11.73
CA ASP A 106 -3.39 -7.86 11.97
C ASP A 106 -2.58 -8.36 10.77
N LEU A 107 -2.96 -7.91 9.57
CA LEU A 107 -2.42 -8.37 8.29
C LEU A 107 -2.30 -7.23 7.29
N MET A 108 -1.18 -7.18 6.56
CA MET A 108 -1.01 -6.36 5.36
C MET A 108 -1.29 -7.22 4.13
N ALA A 109 -2.51 -7.07 3.56
CA ALA A 109 -3.00 -7.79 2.40
C ALA A 109 -2.74 -6.96 1.13
N THR A 110 -1.50 -6.89 0.74
CA THR A 110 -1.03 -6.36 -0.55
C THR A 110 0.25 -7.07 -0.93
N GLY A 111 0.46 -7.28 -2.20
CA GLY A 111 1.67 -7.95 -2.69
C GLY A 111 2.94 -7.18 -2.30
N THR A 112 3.62 -7.64 -1.26
CA THR A 112 4.87 -7.04 -0.79
C THR A 112 6.06 -7.89 -1.19
N VAL A 113 7.11 -7.26 -1.72
CA VAL A 113 8.35 -7.94 -2.10
C VAL A 113 9.03 -8.53 -0.86
N VAL A 114 9.34 -9.81 -0.91
CA VAL A 114 10.06 -10.51 0.15
C VAL A 114 11.57 -10.30 -0.03
N THR A 115 12.14 -9.38 0.75
CA THR A 115 13.58 -9.09 0.79
C THR A 115 14.15 -9.40 2.17
N SER A 116 15.49 -9.43 2.30
CA SER A 116 16.14 -9.54 3.61
C SER A 116 15.70 -8.41 4.54
N SER A 117 15.71 -7.17 4.06
CA SER A 117 15.30 -5.98 4.83
C SER A 117 13.83 -6.04 5.26
N SER A 118 12.90 -6.43 4.37
CA SER A 118 11.48 -6.52 4.75
C SER A 118 11.22 -7.65 5.76
N LYS A 119 12.03 -8.71 5.76
CA LYS A 119 11.99 -9.77 6.78
C LYS A 119 12.42 -9.33 8.16
N ASP A 120 13.15 -8.22 8.29
CA ASP A 120 13.51 -7.69 9.61
C ASP A 120 12.31 -7.10 10.35
N THR A 121 11.31 -6.61 9.61
CA THR A 121 10.12 -5.95 10.14
C THR A 121 8.87 -6.82 10.12
N LEU A 122 8.75 -7.75 9.18
CA LEU A 122 7.56 -8.57 8.93
C LEU A 122 7.86 -10.08 8.97
N LEU A 123 6.84 -10.85 9.36
CA LEU A 123 6.73 -12.25 8.96
C LEU A 123 5.91 -12.30 7.65
N PHE A 124 6.30 -13.15 6.73
CA PHE A 124 5.63 -13.31 5.45
C PHE A 124 4.88 -14.62 5.35
N THR A 125 3.74 -14.58 4.65
CA THR A 125 3.07 -15.80 4.20
C THR A 125 3.91 -16.54 3.15
N HIS A 126 3.49 -17.72 2.75
CA HIS A 126 3.96 -18.34 1.52
C HIS A 126 3.75 -17.37 0.35
N PRO A 127 4.64 -17.38 -0.65
CA PRO A 127 4.51 -16.52 -1.81
C PRO A 127 3.17 -16.74 -2.51
N LEU A 128 2.48 -15.64 -2.80
CA LEU A 128 1.21 -15.65 -3.54
C LEU A 128 1.43 -15.50 -5.03
N LEU A 129 2.44 -14.70 -5.39
CA LEU A 129 2.75 -14.33 -6.77
C LEU A 129 4.25 -14.27 -6.99
N LEU A 130 4.64 -14.43 -8.24
CA LEU A 130 5.94 -14.04 -8.77
C LEU A 130 5.75 -12.77 -9.60
N SER A 131 6.57 -11.77 -9.37
CA SER A 131 6.59 -10.55 -10.15
C SER A 131 7.99 -9.93 -10.15
N LYS A 132 8.14 -8.81 -10.85
CA LYS A 132 9.37 -8.03 -10.89
C LYS A 132 9.05 -6.54 -10.96
N GLN A 133 10.03 -5.72 -10.66
CA GLN A 133 9.92 -4.29 -10.90
C GLN A 133 10.24 -3.99 -12.37
N VAL A 134 9.44 -3.14 -12.98
CA VAL A 134 9.60 -2.67 -14.36
C VAL A 134 9.73 -1.16 -14.41
N LEU A 135 10.43 -0.67 -15.41
CA LEU A 135 10.42 0.73 -15.80
C LEU A 135 9.09 1.01 -16.49
N VAL A 136 8.39 2.02 -16.02
CA VAL A 136 7.22 2.60 -16.68
C VAL A 136 7.68 3.86 -17.41
N GLN A 137 7.49 3.89 -18.71
CA GLN A 137 7.81 5.02 -19.57
C GLN A 137 6.76 5.12 -20.68
N ARG A 138 6.70 6.23 -21.39
CA ARG A 138 5.87 6.33 -22.59
C ARG A 138 6.47 5.48 -23.72
N LYS A 139 5.62 4.95 -24.58
CA LYS A 139 6.05 4.26 -25.81
C LYS A 139 6.93 5.17 -26.64
N ARG A 140 7.80 4.55 -27.43
CA ARG A 140 8.68 5.26 -28.36
C ARG A 140 7.83 6.06 -29.35
N GLU A 141 8.16 7.35 -29.47
CA GLU A 141 7.55 8.25 -30.43
C GLU A 141 8.63 8.69 -31.45
N GLU A 142 8.27 8.74 -32.72
CA GLU A 142 9.15 9.22 -33.77
C GLU A 142 9.59 10.67 -33.49
N GLY A 143 10.90 10.92 -33.52
CA GLY A 143 11.48 12.23 -33.21
C GLY A 143 11.69 12.53 -31.71
N LYS A 144 11.30 11.64 -30.79
CA LYS A 144 11.53 11.77 -29.32
C LYS A 144 12.39 10.64 -28.74
N ASP A 145 13.27 10.08 -29.54
CA ASP A 145 14.09 8.92 -29.15
C ASP A 145 14.96 9.15 -27.90
N SER A 146 15.35 10.40 -27.62
CA SER A 146 16.22 10.74 -26.48
C SER A 146 15.57 10.52 -25.11
N LEU A 147 14.25 10.40 -25.05
CA LEU A 147 13.50 10.14 -23.82
C LEU A 147 13.21 8.64 -23.62
N TYR A 148 13.33 7.82 -24.67
CA TYR A 148 13.02 6.40 -24.55
C TYR A 148 14.23 5.61 -24.07
N ILE A 149 14.07 4.87 -22.99
CA ILE A 149 15.09 4.01 -22.36
C ILE A 149 14.99 2.61 -22.95
N SER A 150 16.04 2.16 -23.62
CA SER A 150 16.13 0.84 -24.21
C SER A 150 16.83 -0.19 -23.30
N GLY A 151 17.65 0.28 -22.37
CA GLY A 151 18.40 -0.57 -21.43
C GLY A 151 18.72 0.13 -20.12
N GLN A 152 19.07 -0.65 -19.10
CA GLN A 152 19.31 -0.11 -17.74
C GLN A 152 20.46 0.91 -17.68
N LEU A 153 21.48 0.81 -18.53
CA LEU A 153 22.59 1.76 -18.56
C LEU A 153 22.16 3.17 -18.97
N GLU A 154 21.10 3.29 -19.76
CA GLU A 154 20.55 4.59 -20.19
C GLU A 154 19.77 5.32 -19.08
N LEU A 155 19.58 4.66 -17.90
CA LEU A 155 19.02 5.29 -16.72
C LEU A 155 20.00 6.27 -16.04
N ALA A 156 21.28 6.24 -16.42
CA ALA A 156 22.26 7.22 -15.95
C ALA A 156 21.74 8.64 -16.17
N HIS A 157 21.82 9.47 -15.13
CA HIS A 157 21.34 10.86 -15.08
C HIS A 157 19.84 11.06 -15.34
N LYS A 158 19.04 9.99 -15.30
CA LYS A 158 17.57 10.08 -15.35
C LYS A 158 16.97 10.15 -13.95
N THR A 159 15.78 10.75 -13.84
CA THR A 159 15.00 10.80 -12.59
C THR A 159 13.97 9.69 -12.58
N LEU A 160 14.09 8.76 -11.66
CA LEU A 160 13.09 7.70 -11.42
C LEU A 160 12.19 8.09 -10.26
N HIS A 161 10.88 7.96 -10.46
CA HIS A 161 9.86 8.18 -9.44
C HIS A 161 9.42 6.85 -8.85
N LEU A 162 9.43 6.74 -7.52
CA LEU A 162 9.05 5.54 -6.76
C LEU A 162 8.18 5.93 -5.57
N ILE A 163 7.43 4.96 -5.09
CA ILE A 163 6.72 5.12 -3.81
C ILE A 163 7.73 5.14 -2.67
N SER A 164 7.60 6.13 -1.80
CA SER A 164 8.48 6.32 -0.65
C SER A 164 8.51 5.09 0.26
N HIS A 165 9.69 4.82 0.78
CA HIS A 165 9.95 3.69 1.68
C HIS A 165 9.60 2.31 1.11
N SER A 166 9.25 2.22 -0.18
CA SER A 166 8.93 0.93 -0.80
C SER A 166 10.16 0.03 -0.93
N PRO A 167 10.01 -1.30 -0.89
CA PRO A 167 11.13 -2.23 -1.11
C PRO A 167 11.83 -2.07 -2.47
N ALA A 168 11.21 -1.42 -3.45
CA ALA A 168 11.81 -1.11 -4.76
C ALA A 168 13.02 -0.18 -4.65
N LEU A 169 13.07 0.71 -3.63
CA LEU A 169 14.20 1.61 -3.39
C LEU A 169 15.52 0.87 -3.27
N LEU A 170 15.55 -0.24 -2.52
CA LEU A 170 16.75 -1.06 -2.37
C LEU A 170 17.28 -1.54 -3.74
N ARG A 171 16.37 -1.94 -4.64
CA ARG A 171 16.77 -2.37 -5.98
C ARG A 171 17.39 -1.23 -6.78
N ILE A 172 16.83 -0.01 -6.70
CA ILE A 172 17.38 1.13 -7.43
C ILE A 172 18.75 1.53 -6.88
N HIS A 173 18.96 1.52 -5.57
CA HIS A 173 20.28 1.74 -4.98
C HIS A 173 21.31 0.71 -5.46
N ASN A 174 20.91 -0.57 -5.54
CA ASN A 174 21.80 -1.60 -6.09
C ASN A 174 22.08 -1.36 -7.57
N LEU A 175 21.07 -0.95 -8.35
CA LEU A 175 21.23 -0.64 -9.76
C LEU A 175 22.20 0.54 -10.00
N ILE A 176 22.14 1.60 -9.19
CA ILE A 176 23.09 2.71 -9.20
C ILE A 176 24.54 2.19 -9.07
N ASN A 177 24.75 1.27 -8.12
CA ASN A 177 26.07 0.66 -7.93
C ASN A 177 26.49 -0.24 -9.11
N GLU A 178 25.54 -1.00 -9.68
CA GLU A 178 25.79 -1.89 -10.81
C GLU A 178 26.18 -1.15 -12.09
N ILE A 179 25.51 -0.01 -12.39
CA ILE A 179 25.83 0.80 -13.56
C ILE A 179 27.02 1.74 -13.32
N ALA A 180 27.49 1.86 -12.07
CA ALA A 180 28.58 2.74 -11.65
C ALA A 180 28.37 4.22 -12.07
N ASP A 181 27.10 4.67 -12.07
CA ASP A 181 26.69 6.03 -12.43
C ASP A 181 25.45 6.45 -11.62
N THR A 182 25.09 7.74 -11.70
CA THR A 182 24.02 8.33 -10.90
C THR A 182 22.65 8.14 -11.55
N ILE A 183 21.69 7.64 -10.78
CA ILE A 183 20.25 7.73 -11.06
C ILE A 183 19.64 8.65 -10.00
N TYR A 184 18.89 9.67 -10.43
CA TYR A 184 18.18 10.54 -9.49
C TYR A 184 16.90 9.88 -9.04
N ILE A 185 16.70 9.77 -7.71
CA ILE A 185 15.51 9.17 -7.11
C ILE A 185 14.59 10.28 -6.62
N ARG A 186 13.30 10.20 -6.98
CA ARG A 186 12.21 11.02 -6.44
C ARG A 186 11.20 10.12 -5.79
N GLU A 187 11.13 10.21 -4.47
CA GLU A 187 10.16 9.46 -3.66
C GLU A 187 8.84 10.23 -3.60
N ILE A 188 7.73 9.49 -3.74
CA ILE A 188 6.37 10.00 -3.72
C ILE A 188 5.61 9.35 -2.56
N ASP A 189 5.19 10.16 -1.59
CA ASP A 189 4.47 9.71 -0.39
C ASP A 189 2.95 9.71 -0.55
N LYS A 190 2.45 10.64 -1.37
CA LYS A 190 1.02 10.96 -1.44
C LYS A 190 0.21 9.99 -2.30
N TYR A 191 0.86 9.37 -3.26
CA TYR A 191 0.23 8.56 -4.29
C TYR A 191 0.65 7.10 -4.20
N GLY A 192 -0.19 6.19 -4.72
CA GLY A 192 0.18 4.80 -4.90
C GLY A 192 0.85 4.55 -6.27
N PRO A 193 1.34 3.32 -6.50
CA PRO A 193 2.06 3.01 -7.74
C PRO A 193 1.19 3.16 -9.00
N GLU A 194 -0.12 2.96 -8.92
CA GLU A 194 -1.01 3.12 -10.08
C GLU A 194 -1.14 4.60 -10.50
N GLN A 195 -1.10 5.54 -9.55
CA GLN A 195 -1.08 6.97 -9.88
C GLN A 195 0.22 7.39 -10.55
N LEU A 196 1.35 6.73 -10.25
CA LEU A 196 2.59 7.00 -10.98
C LEU A 196 2.47 6.62 -12.47
N LEU A 197 1.72 5.55 -12.80
CA LEU A 197 1.45 5.20 -14.20
C LEU A 197 0.66 6.31 -14.91
N ALA A 198 -0.36 6.87 -14.26
CA ALA A 198 -1.11 8.00 -14.77
C ALA A 198 -0.21 9.21 -15.04
N MET A 199 0.64 9.59 -14.09
CA MET A 199 1.58 10.73 -14.23
C MET A 199 2.56 10.52 -15.39
N VAL A 200 3.04 9.28 -15.61
CA VAL A 200 3.88 8.97 -16.78
C VAL A 200 3.07 9.08 -18.07
N SER A 201 1.86 8.55 -18.09
CA SER A 201 0.96 8.58 -19.25
C SER A 201 0.66 10.01 -19.70
N GLU A 202 0.35 10.90 -18.74
CA GLU A 202 0.06 12.32 -18.99
C GLU A 202 1.31 13.18 -19.26
N GLY A 203 2.51 12.63 -19.06
CA GLY A 203 3.77 13.34 -19.28
C GLY A 203 4.18 14.29 -18.15
N GLU A 204 3.56 14.18 -16.98
CA GLU A 204 3.95 14.93 -15.78
C GLU A 204 5.33 14.49 -15.27
N ILE A 205 5.63 13.19 -15.42
CA ILE A 205 6.93 12.59 -15.15
C ILE A 205 7.34 11.69 -16.33
N ASP A 206 8.63 11.45 -16.50
CA ASP A 206 9.09 10.64 -17.62
C ASP A 206 9.22 9.17 -17.26
N TYR A 207 9.66 8.86 -16.03
CA TYR A 207 9.96 7.50 -15.61
C TYR A 207 9.45 7.22 -14.21
N ALA A 208 8.82 6.06 -14.06
CA ALA A 208 8.46 5.50 -12.76
C ALA A 208 8.88 4.03 -12.67
N VAL A 209 8.94 3.50 -11.45
CA VAL A 209 9.14 2.07 -11.19
C VAL A 209 7.89 1.51 -10.54
N CYS A 210 7.40 0.41 -11.09
CA CYS A 210 6.19 -0.24 -10.64
C CYS A 210 6.34 -1.77 -10.68
N ASP A 211 5.50 -2.47 -9.93
CA ASP A 211 5.31 -3.92 -10.07
C ASP A 211 4.73 -4.26 -11.44
N GLU A 212 5.30 -5.30 -12.10
CA GLU A 212 4.91 -5.70 -13.46
C GLU A 212 3.43 -6.11 -13.55
N ASN A 213 2.93 -6.87 -12.54
CA ASN A 213 1.55 -7.35 -12.57
C ASN A 213 0.57 -6.18 -12.45
N LEU A 214 0.85 -5.23 -11.55
CA LEU A 214 0.03 -4.03 -11.42
C LEU A 214 0.10 -3.16 -12.68
N ALA A 215 1.28 -2.96 -13.23
CA ALA A 215 1.45 -2.22 -14.47
C ALA A 215 0.66 -2.87 -15.62
N LYS A 216 0.75 -4.20 -15.79
CA LYS A 216 -0.04 -4.94 -16.80
C LYS A 216 -1.54 -4.78 -16.62
N ALA A 217 -2.04 -4.87 -15.38
CA ALA A 217 -3.46 -4.69 -15.08
C ALA A 217 -3.98 -3.30 -15.46
N SER A 218 -3.10 -2.29 -15.46
CA SER A 218 -3.43 -0.89 -15.73
C SER A 218 -3.22 -0.46 -17.19
N LEU A 219 -2.51 -1.26 -18.02
CA LEU A 219 -2.17 -0.87 -19.41
C LEU A 219 -3.37 -0.57 -20.31
N LYS A 220 -4.53 -1.19 -20.04
CA LYS A 220 -5.74 -0.91 -20.83
C LYS A 220 -6.22 0.53 -20.70
N ASP A 221 -5.92 1.18 -19.55
CA ASP A 221 -6.29 2.57 -19.30
C ASP A 221 -5.18 3.53 -19.74
N TYR A 222 -3.96 3.04 -19.85
CA TYR A 222 -2.75 3.79 -20.23
C TYR A 222 -2.06 3.13 -21.44
N PRO A 223 -2.70 3.09 -22.62
CA PRO A 223 -2.20 2.34 -23.79
C PRO A 223 -0.92 2.93 -24.40
N ASN A 224 -0.55 4.16 -24.04
CA ASN A 224 0.66 4.84 -24.46
C ASN A 224 1.90 4.49 -23.61
N LEU A 225 1.73 3.67 -22.56
CA LEU A 225 2.85 3.23 -21.73
C LEU A 225 3.57 2.01 -22.30
N ASP A 226 4.88 1.97 -22.08
CA ASP A 226 5.74 0.81 -22.23
C ASP A 226 6.29 0.38 -20.87
N ILE A 227 6.18 -0.92 -20.58
CA ILE A 227 6.65 -1.57 -19.37
C ILE A 227 7.60 -2.74 -19.68
N SER A 228 8.15 -2.77 -20.89
CA SER A 228 8.97 -3.89 -21.37
C SER A 228 10.32 -4.01 -20.69
N LYS A 229 10.80 -2.96 -20.02
CA LYS A 229 12.14 -2.92 -19.42
C LYS A 229 12.12 -3.33 -17.97
N SER A 230 12.76 -4.46 -17.65
CA SER A 230 12.86 -4.95 -16.28
C SER A 230 13.89 -4.13 -15.48
N ILE A 231 13.53 -3.73 -14.28
CA ILE A 231 14.40 -3.09 -13.29
C ILE A 231 14.98 -4.14 -12.32
N SER A 232 14.20 -5.16 -11.97
CA SER A 232 14.65 -6.23 -11.09
C SER A 232 14.55 -7.61 -11.75
N PHE A 233 15.17 -8.60 -11.13
CA PHE A 233 14.85 -10.00 -11.34
C PHE A 233 13.47 -10.30 -10.78
N THR A 234 12.91 -11.46 -11.15
CA THR A 234 11.67 -11.99 -10.59
C THR A 234 11.85 -12.25 -9.09
N GLN A 235 10.90 -11.81 -8.31
CA GLN A 235 10.88 -11.85 -6.84
C GLN A 235 9.57 -12.47 -6.34
N PHE A 236 9.60 -12.96 -5.11
CA PHE A 236 8.41 -13.43 -4.42
C PHE A 236 7.64 -12.25 -3.83
N TYR A 237 6.33 -12.29 -4.00
CA TYR A 237 5.37 -11.37 -3.39
C TYR A 237 4.47 -12.14 -2.44
N ALA A 238 4.34 -11.63 -1.22
CA ALA A 238 3.59 -12.27 -0.15
C ALA A 238 2.86 -11.23 0.70
N TRP A 239 1.93 -11.68 1.52
CA TRP A 239 1.34 -10.86 2.57
C TRP A 239 2.24 -10.78 3.78
N GLY A 240 2.18 -9.64 4.50
CA GLY A 240 2.96 -9.42 5.71
C GLY A 240 2.09 -9.43 6.96
N VAL A 241 2.60 -10.03 8.03
CA VAL A 241 2.02 -9.94 9.38
C VAL A 241 3.06 -9.43 10.36
N SER A 242 2.60 -8.95 11.53
CA SER A 242 3.49 -8.52 12.61
C SER A 242 4.45 -9.64 13.01
N LYS A 243 5.67 -9.28 13.44
CA LYS A 243 6.62 -10.20 14.05
C LYS A 243 6.05 -10.91 15.28
N ASN A 244 5.06 -10.30 15.92
CA ASN A 244 4.39 -10.81 17.11
C ASN A 244 3.19 -11.73 16.79
N ALA A 245 2.94 -12.04 15.51
CA ALA A 245 1.81 -12.86 15.06
C ALA A 245 2.25 -14.11 14.27
N PRO A 246 3.13 -14.98 14.82
CA PRO A 246 3.60 -16.16 14.11
C PRO A 246 2.48 -17.18 13.85
N ASN A 247 1.51 -17.34 14.77
CA ASN A 247 0.40 -18.29 14.60
C ASN A 247 -0.57 -17.82 13.50
N LEU A 248 -0.78 -16.51 13.34
CA LEU A 248 -1.54 -15.97 12.21
C LEU A 248 -0.85 -16.31 10.88
N ARG A 249 0.47 -16.06 10.78
CA ARG A 249 1.25 -16.42 9.59
C ARG A 249 1.14 -17.92 9.27
N ASP A 250 1.29 -18.78 10.27
CA ASP A 250 1.25 -20.24 10.09
C ASP A 250 -0.15 -20.72 9.71
N THR A 251 -1.20 -20.13 10.30
CA THR A 251 -2.60 -20.42 9.93
C THR A 251 -2.90 -20.01 8.49
N LEU A 252 -2.41 -18.84 8.07
CA LEU A 252 -2.52 -18.39 6.67
C LEU A 252 -1.79 -19.35 5.73
N ASN A 253 -0.58 -19.76 6.08
CA ASN A 253 0.23 -20.68 5.24
C ASN A 253 -0.44 -22.03 5.07
N VAL A 254 -0.91 -22.65 6.14
CA VAL A 254 -1.64 -23.93 6.08
C VAL A 254 -2.89 -23.81 5.20
N TRP A 255 -3.63 -22.70 5.32
CA TRP A 255 -4.79 -22.47 4.48
C TRP A 255 -4.41 -22.26 3.01
N LEU A 256 -3.39 -21.45 2.74
CA LEU A 256 -2.89 -21.19 1.38
C LEU A 256 -2.43 -22.47 0.68
N GLU A 257 -1.71 -23.38 1.36
CA GLU A 257 -1.28 -24.65 0.79
C GLU A 257 -2.43 -25.48 0.22
N GLY A 258 -3.59 -25.42 0.85
CA GLY A 258 -4.81 -26.07 0.37
C GLY A 258 -5.52 -25.24 -0.70
N TYR A 259 -5.76 -23.96 -0.42
CA TYR A 259 -6.57 -23.09 -1.27
C TYR A 259 -5.97 -22.83 -2.65
N LEU A 260 -4.65 -22.66 -2.75
CA LEU A 260 -3.96 -22.43 -4.03
C LEU A 260 -4.11 -23.59 -5.03
N LYS A 261 -4.50 -24.79 -4.57
CA LYS A 261 -4.76 -25.95 -5.43
C LYS A 261 -6.20 -26.05 -5.93
N THR A 262 -7.09 -25.20 -5.42
CA THR A 262 -8.52 -25.27 -5.71
C THR A 262 -8.88 -24.66 -7.06
N LYS A 263 -10.04 -25.08 -7.62
CA LYS A 263 -10.61 -24.47 -8.82
C LYS A 263 -11.00 -23.01 -8.60
N ASP A 264 -11.39 -22.65 -7.37
CA ASP A 264 -11.78 -21.28 -7.03
C ASP A 264 -10.59 -20.34 -7.05
N TYR A 265 -9.43 -20.77 -6.53
CA TYR A 265 -8.20 -20.01 -6.71
C TYR A 265 -7.79 -19.87 -8.19
N GLN A 266 -7.92 -20.94 -8.98
CA GLN A 266 -7.61 -20.87 -10.41
C GLN A 266 -8.49 -19.86 -11.16
N LYS A 267 -9.79 -19.79 -10.81
CA LYS A 267 -10.71 -18.77 -11.36
C LYS A 267 -10.29 -17.37 -10.92
N LEU A 268 -9.99 -17.20 -9.63
CA LEU A 268 -9.53 -15.95 -9.07
C LEU A 268 -8.25 -15.47 -9.76
N TYR A 269 -7.26 -16.34 -9.88
CA TYR A 269 -5.99 -16.03 -10.55
C TYR A 269 -6.21 -15.58 -12.01
N LYS A 270 -7.01 -16.34 -12.78
CA LYS A 270 -7.31 -16.00 -14.17
C LYS A 270 -8.05 -14.66 -14.33
N LYS A 271 -8.86 -14.27 -13.36
CA LYS A 271 -9.58 -12.99 -13.38
C LYS A 271 -8.63 -11.79 -13.37
N TYR A 272 -7.48 -11.90 -12.73
CA TYR A 272 -6.56 -10.77 -12.50
C TYR A 272 -5.26 -10.83 -13.29
N PHE A 273 -4.83 -12.01 -13.74
CA PHE A 273 -3.50 -12.20 -14.33
C PHE A 273 -3.48 -12.85 -15.73
N ASN A 274 -4.66 -13.08 -16.33
CA ASN A 274 -4.76 -13.60 -17.70
C ASN A 274 -5.48 -12.65 -18.64
#